data_13d052a552facbcd020fc6b4234de39f
#
_entry.id   13d052a552facbcd020fc6b4234de39f
#
_cell.length_a   1.000
_cell.length_b   1.000
_cell.length_c   1.000
_cell.angle_alpha   90.00
_cell.angle_beta   90.00
_cell.angle_gamma   90.00
#
_symmetry.space_group_name_H-M   'P 1'
#
loop_
_entity.id
_entity.type
_entity.pdbx_description
1 polymer ?
#
loop_
_entity_poly.entity_id
_entity_poly.type
_entity_poly.pdbx_seq_one_letter_code
_entity_poly.pdbx_strand_id
1 'polypeptide(L)'
;MRQHWSPLTIRSQVSSHGRDNRLYVWQLRGEDEGNLSTTLPIEDSESERKDPWLLHSLPVNALNFCSFATCRVPVPEENTDPKNPSTEKLLVAVPGVQDGHINITSLPSEERVATILDPKDIKTGMVMAIGLHYPDNNRLHVIAGYESGYVCIFAESTTATKKWQAIYTHKSHTQPVLSLDVSLSANYFYSSSADDILARHLLTPDRTVEPKVVRTKHAGQQSLTVRPDGRIFATAGWDARVRVYSAKTMKELAVLKWHKEGVYAVAFATGQDDDDDAAADSGDGMAVGKREMTISEQKVRKTKKTHWLAAGSKDGKVSLWDVY
;
A
#
# COMPACT_ATOMS: atom_id res chain seq x y z
N MET A 1 -9.01 9.53 -2.21
CA MET A 1 -7.61 9.91 -2.37
C MET A 1 -6.79 8.97 -1.50
N ARG A 2 -5.98 8.10 -2.05
CA ARG A 2 -5.04 7.27 -1.28
C ARG A 2 -3.66 7.89 -1.41
N GLN A 3 -3.08 8.33 -0.30
CA GLN A 3 -1.69 8.75 -0.23
C GLN A 3 -0.86 7.55 0.24
N HIS A 4 0.13 7.16 -0.54
CA HIS A 4 1.11 6.16 -0.13
C HIS A 4 2.36 6.90 0.38
N TRP A 5 2.67 6.71 1.65
CA TRP A 5 3.90 7.20 2.25
C TRP A 5 4.97 6.12 2.13
N SER A 6 6.04 6.38 1.40
CA SER A 6 7.26 5.56 1.44
C SER A 6 8.35 6.34 2.17
N PRO A 7 8.84 5.86 3.33
CA PRO A 7 9.99 6.47 3.96
C PRO A 7 11.23 6.18 3.11
N LEU A 8 11.73 7.18 2.39
CA LEU A 8 13.03 7.15 1.75
C LEU A 8 13.99 7.96 2.61
N THR A 9 15.12 7.39 2.94
CA THR A 9 16.26 8.01 3.57
C THR A 9 16.55 9.37 2.90
N ILE A 10 16.32 10.48 3.63
CA ILE A 10 16.62 11.88 3.26
C ILE A 10 15.57 12.58 2.36
N ARG A 11 14.68 11.88 1.64
CA ARG A 11 13.65 12.50 0.79
C ARG A 11 12.33 11.78 0.92
N SER A 12 11.39 12.34 1.67
CA SER A 12 10.03 11.82 1.71
C SER A 12 9.30 12.20 0.42
N GLN A 13 8.74 11.21 -0.27
CA GLN A 13 7.91 11.42 -1.45
C GLN A 13 6.46 11.03 -1.13
N VAL A 14 5.53 11.82 -1.64
CA VAL A 14 4.09 11.56 -1.53
C VAL A 14 3.52 11.44 -2.93
N SER A 15 2.78 10.37 -3.17
CA SER A 15 2.06 10.21 -4.43
C SER A 15 0.57 10.45 -4.20
N SER A 16 -0.04 11.27 -5.06
CA SER A 16 -1.47 11.55 -5.03
C SER A 16 -2.10 11.25 -6.38
N HIS A 17 -3.32 10.72 -6.35
CA HIS A 17 -4.10 10.41 -7.54
C HIS A 17 -5.53 10.94 -7.34
N GLY A 18 -6.01 11.74 -8.28
CA GLY A 18 -7.31 12.37 -8.26
C GLY A 18 -8.14 12.06 -9.51
N ARG A 19 -9.25 12.80 -9.67
CA ARG A 19 -10.14 12.72 -10.85
C ARG A 19 -9.74 13.66 -11.98
N ASP A 20 -8.58 14.27 -11.88
CA ASP A 20 -8.00 15.23 -12.83
C ASP A 20 -7.18 14.57 -13.93
N ASN A 21 -7.29 13.26 -14.08
CA ASN A 21 -6.51 12.43 -15.02
C ASN A 21 -5.00 12.41 -14.78
N ARG A 22 -4.56 12.72 -13.56
CA ARG A 22 -3.14 12.75 -13.24
C ARG A 22 -2.82 12.04 -11.94
N LEU A 23 -1.66 11.41 -11.92
CA LEU A 23 -0.97 10.96 -10.72
C LEU A 23 0.22 11.88 -10.53
N TYR A 24 0.32 12.50 -9.37
CA TYR A 24 1.41 13.39 -9.00
C TYR A 24 2.33 12.70 -8.00
N VAL A 25 3.63 12.97 -8.14
CA VAL A 25 4.64 12.60 -7.16
C VAL A 25 5.27 13.88 -6.63
N TRP A 26 5.14 14.10 -5.34
CA TRP A 26 5.58 15.30 -4.64
C TRP A 26 6.78 14.99 -3.77
N GLN A 27 7.69 15.92 -3.63
CA GLN A 27 8.80 15.85 -2.68
C GLN A 27 8.47 16.68 -1.45
N LEU A 28 8.53 16.05 -0.28
CA LEU A 28 8.55 16.72 1.01
C LEU A 28 10.01 16.80 1.48
N ARG A 29 10.46 17.98 1.85
CA ARG A 29 11.81 18.17 2.41
C ARG A 29 11.70 18.15 3.92
N GLY A 30 12.65 17.50 4.61
CA GLY A 30 12.71 17.52 6.07
C GLY A 30 12.85 18.94 6.64
N GLU A 31 13.45 19.85 5.87
CA GLU A 31 13.56 21.29 6.21
C GLU A 31 12.18 21.97 6.28
N ASP A 32 11.20 21.47 5.52
CA ASP A 32 9.86 22.04 5.49
C ASP A 32 8.99 21.53 6.67
N GLU A 33 9.38 20.44 7.34
CA GLU A 33 8.64 19.89 8.49
C GLU A 33 8.53 20.88 9.64
N GLY A 34 9.57 21.67 9.90
CA GLY A 34 9.58 22.72 10.93
C GLY A 34 8.61 23.88 10.65
N ASN A 35 8.19 24.02 9.41
CA ASN A 35 7.29 25.10 8.95
C ASN A 35 5.82 24.62 8.83
N LEU A 36 5.55 23.31 9.04
CA LEU A 36 4.20 22.78 9.00
C LEU A 36 3.44 23.22 10.24
N SER A 37 2.28 23.83 10.06
CA SER A 37 1.38 24.16 11.17
C SER A 37 0.81 22.88 11.75
N THR A 38 0.92 22.76 13.09
CA THR A 38 0.29 21.69 13.87
C THR A 38 -1.09 22.10 14.41
N THR A 39 -1.54 23.33 14.12
CA THR A 39 -2.82 23.87 14.60
C THR A 39 -3.97 23.31 13.79
N LEU A 40 -4.99 22.80 14.48
CA LEU A 40 -6.23 22.31 13.88
C LEU A 40 -7.44 23.07 14.47
N PRO A 41 -8.48 23.36 13.69
CA PRO A 41 -8.63 23.10 12.25
C PRO A 41 -7.67 23.97 11.41
N ILE A 42 -7.36 23.49 10.20
CA ILE A 42 -6.58 24.30 9.26
C ILE A 42 -7.45 25.51 8.91
N GLU A 43 -7.07 26.69 9.41
CA GLU A 43 -7.75 27.92 9.07
C GLU A 43 -7.67 28.16 7.55
N ASP A 44 -8.76 28.54 6.92
CA ASP A 44 -8.81 29.00 5.54
C ASP A 44 -8.18 30.41 5.43
N SER A 45 -6.99 30.59 5.99
CA SER A 45 -6.25 31.80 5.76
C SER A 45 -5.78 31.81 4.31
N GLU A 46 -6.16 32.86 3.57
CA GLU A 46 -5.67 33.15 2.21
C GLU A 46 -4.15 33.41 2.15
N SER A 47 -3.42 33.13 3.22
CA SER A 47 -1.97 33.16 3.21
C SER A 47 -1.47 32.08 2.25
N GLU A 48 -0.67 32.49 1.27
CA GLU A 48 -0.05 31.63 0.26
C GLU A 48 0.58 30.39 0.92
N ARG A 49 -0.14 29.26 0.85
CA ARG A 49 0.42 27.97 1.22
C ARG A 49 1.43 27.61 0.14
N LYS A 50 2.68 27.38 0.52
CA LYS A 50 3.67 26.88 -0.42
C LYS A 50 3.28 25.47 -0.83
N ASP A 51 3.08 25.26 -2.12
CA ASP A 51 2.86 23.94 -2.68
C ASP A 51 4.14 23.09 -2.50
N PRO A 52 4.00 21.80 -2.21
CA PRO A 52 5.13 20.89 -2.20
C PRO A 52 5.76 20.80 -3.59
N TRP A 53 7.03 20.46 -3.64
CA TRP A 53 7.75 20.37 -4.92
C TRP A 53 7.23 19.22 -5.76
N LEU A 54 6.71 19.52 -6.95
CA LEU A 54 6.24 18.52 -7.91
C LEU A 54 7.43 17.85 -8.61
N LEU A 55 7.61 16.54 -8.45
CA LEU A 55 8.65 15.78 -9.13
C LEU A 55 8.14 15.19 -10.45
N HIS A 56 6.99 14.54 -10.43
CA HIS A 56 6.43 13.82 -11.59
C HIS A 56 4.94 14.05 -11.71
N SER A 57 4.44 14.06 -12.96
CA SER A 57 3.02 14.17 -13.28
C SER A 57 2.68 13.18 -14.40
N LEU A 58 2.15 12.01 -14.03
CA LEU A 58 1.81 10.93 -14.97
C LEU A 58 0.35 11.02 -15.41
N PRO A 59 0.05 10.87 -16.72
CA PRO A 59 -1.32 10.77 -17.19
C PRO A 59 -1.93 9.42 -16.77
N VAL A 60 -3.12 9.45 -16.19
CA VAL A 60 -3.87 8.27 -15.76
C VAL A 60 -5.33 8.35 -16.19
N ASN A 61 -6.04 7.23 -16.22
CA ASN A 61 -7.45 7.21 -16.59
C ASN A 61 -8.32 7.77 -15.45
N ALA A 62 -9.07 8.84 -15.72
CA ALA A 62 -9.93 9.52 -14.73
C ALA A 62 -11.20 8.75 -14.35
N LEU A 63 -11.68 7.88 -15.23
CA LEU A 63 -12.89 7.10 -14.99
C LEU A 63 -12.66 5.96 -13.97
N ASN A 64 -11.47 5.89 -13.42
CA ASN A 64 -11.06 4.75 -12.64
C ASN A 64 -11.22 5.00 -11.14
N PHE A 65 -11.91 4.07 -10.48
CA PHE A 65 -12.08 4.01 -9.03
C PHE A 65 -10.92 3.30 -8.31
N CYS A 66 -9.99 2.73 -9.08
CA CYS A 66 -8.85 1.99 -8.58
C CYS A 66 -7.74 2.93 -8.08
N SER A 67 -7.13 2.56 -6.97
CA SER A 67 -5.87 3.18 -6.54
C SER A 67 -4.72 2.68 -7.39
N PHE A 68 -3.66 3.50 -7.50
CA PHE A 68 -2.38 3.05 -8.06
C PHE A 68 -1.65 2.10 -7.09
N ALA A 69 -0.73 1.30 -7.63
CA ALA A 69 0.22 0.53 -6.84
C ALA A 69 1.65 0.96 -7.17
N THR A 70 2.54 0.88 -6.19
CA THR A 70 3.97 1.17 -6.36
C THR A 70 4.83 0.04 -5.84
N CYS A 71 5.95 -0.20 -6.50
CA CYS A 71 6.95 -1.16 -6.05
C CYS A 71 8.35 -0.70 -6.48
N ARG A 72 9.35 -0.83 -5.60
CA ARG A 72 10.74 -0.59 -5.97
C ARG A 72 11.29 -1.77 -6.74
N VAL A 73 12.08 -1.48 -7.75
CA VAL A 73 12.83 -2.53 -8.46
C VAL A 73 13.98 -2.98 -7.57
N PRO A 74 14.09 -4.29 -7.25
CA PRO A 74 15.21 -4.80 -6.50
C PRO A 74 16.52 -4.50 -7.22
N VAL A 75 17.49 -3.95 -6.51
CA VAL A 75 18.86 -3.72 -7.03
C VAL A 75 19.72 -4.91 -6.60
N PRO A 76 20.39 -5.61 -7.52
CA PRO A 76 21.34 -6.65 -7.16
C PRO A 76 22.45 -6.06 -6.27
N GLU A 77 22.82 -6.75 -5.21
CA GLU A 77 23.85 -6.31 -4.24
C GLU A 77 25.20 -6.00 -4.89
N GLU A 78 25.52 -6.64 -6.01
CA GLU A 78 26.76 -6.44 -6.78
C GLU A 78 26.88 -5.05 -7.42
N ASN A 79 25.81 -4.30 -7.53
CA ASN A 79 25.76 -2.99 -8.23
C ASN A 79 25.53 -1.80 -7.29
N THR A 80 25.60 -1.98 -6.00
CA THR A 80 25.50 -0.87 -5.05
C THR A 80 26.84 -0.16 -4.91
N ASP A 81 27.06 0.92 -5.68
CA ASP A 81 28.15 1.85 -5.43
C ASP A 81 27.74 2.79 -4.27
N PRO A 82 28.41 2.72 -3.09
CA PRO A 82 28.06 3.54 -1.93
C PRO A 82 28.21 5.05 -2.19
N LYS A 83 28.94 5.44 -3.23
CA LYS A 83 29.19 6.83 -3.60
C LYS A 83 28.19 7.40 -4.63
N ASN A 84 27.45 6.52 -5.29
CA ASN A 84 26.45 6.92 -6.26
C ASN A 84 25.22 6.02 -6.01
N PRO A 85 24.30 6.41 -5.09
CA PRO A 85 23.06 5.67 -4.92
C PRO A 85 22.38 5.69 -6.28
N SER A 86 22.50 4.57 -7.01
CA SER A 86 21.87 4.39 -8.30
C SER A 86 20.42 4.81 -8.13
N THR A 87 19.94 5.62 -9.04
CA THR A 87 18.57 6.13 -9.04
C THR A 87 17.62 4.97 -8.87
N GLU A 88 17.12 4.76 -7.64
CA GLU A 88 16.20 3.68 -7.32
C GLU A 88 15.00 3.80 -8.26
N LYS A 89 14.78 2.78 -9.08
CA LYS A 89 13.64 2.75 -9.97
C LYS A 89 12.39 2.39 -9.20
N LEU A 90 11.39 3.23 -9.29
CA LEU A 90 10.05 3.01 -8.73
C LEU A 90 9.11 2.66 -9.87
N LEU A 91 8.45 1.53 -9.79
CA LEU A 91 7.37 1.17 -10.71
C LEU A 91 6.04 1.68 -10.15
N VAL A 92 5.25 2.28 -11.04
CA VAL A 92 3.90 2.75 -10.73
C VAL A 92 2.94 2.04 -11.68
N ALA A 93 2.00 1.28 -11.13
CA ALA A 93 0.95 0.61 -11.88
C ALA A 93 -0.38 1.34 -11.70
N VAL A 94 -1.03 1.59 -12.82
CA VAL A 94 -2.35 2.23 -12.89
C VAL A 94 -3.22 1.48 -13.89
N PRO A 95 -4.55 1.51 -13.75
CA PRO A 95 -5.43 0.99 -14.78
C PRO A 95 -5.22 1.67 -16.13
N GLY A 96 -5.31 0.88 -17.19
CA GLY A 96 -5.21 1.36 -18.55
C GLY A 96 -6.46 2.12 -19.01
N VAL A 97 -6.39 2.62 -20.24
CA VAL A 97 -7.54 3.30 -20.90
C VAL A 97 -8.63 2.31 -21.26
N GLN A 98 -8.24 1.09 -21.64
CA GLN A 98 -9.20 0.01 -21.93
C GLN A 98 -9.49 -0.78 -20.66
N ASP A 99 -10.74 -1.19 -20.51
CA ASP A 99 -11.17 -2.00 -19.38
C ASP A 99 -10.31 -3.28 -19.24
N GLY A 100 -10.00 -3.64 -18.02
CA GLY A 100 -9.19 -4.82 -17.72
C GLY A 100 -7.68 -4.64 -17.91
N HIS A 101 -7.21 -3.58 -18.61
CA HIS A 101 -5.79 -3.34 -18.84
C HIS A 101 -5.10 -2.65 -17.66
N ILE A 102 -3.80 -2.91 -17.49
CA ILE A 102 -2.95 -2.26 -16.49
C ILE A 102 -1.71 -1.72 -17.18
N ASN A 103 -1.39 -0.46 -16.93
CA ASN A 103 -0.17 0.19 -17.40
C ASN A 103 0.84 0.30 -16.26
N ILE A 104 2.10 -0.02 -16.54
CA ILE A 104 3.21 0.12 -15.61
C ILE A 104 4.19 1.14 -16.17
N THR A 105 4.50 2.15 -15.37
CA THR A 105 5.44 3.23 -15.69
C THR A 105 6.61 3.19 -14.72
N SER A 106 7.83 3.39 -15.21
CA SER A 106 9.05 3.48 -14.40
C SER A 106 9.36 4.94 -14.08
N LEU A 107 9.67 5.22 -12.82
CA LEU A 107 10.21 6.50 -12.38
C LEU A 107 11.69 6.35 -12.03
N PRO A 108 12.52 7.37 -12.25
CA PRO A 108 12.18 8.73 -12.67
C PRO A 108 12.06 8.93 -14.21
N SER A 109 12.25 7.89 -15.03
CA SER A 109 12.27 8.01 -16.50
C SER A 109 10.91 8.35 -17.12
N GLU A 110 9.81 8.16 -16.39
CA GLU A 110 8.41 8.29 -16.85
C GLU A 110 8.06 7.40 -18.06
N GLU A 111 8.88 6.39 -18.32
CA GLU A 111 8.68 5.47 -19.44
C GLU A 111 7.67 4.37 -19.08
N ARG A 112 6.76 4.09 -20.01
CA ARG A 112 5.87 2.93 -19.90
C ARG A 112 6.65 1.66 -20.18
N VAL A 113 6.88 0.87 -19.15
CA VAL A 113 7.65 -0.39 -19.23
C VAL A 113 6.79 -1.59 -19.60
N ALA A 114 5.49 -1.56 -19.29
CA ALA A 114 4.58 -2.64 -19.63
C ALA A 114 3.12 -2.17 -19.77
N THR A 115 2.37 -2.90 -20.61
CA THR A 115 0.91 -2.90 -20.61
C THR A 115 0.45 -4.35 -20.48
N ILE A 116 -0.28 -4.65 -19.44
CA ILE A 116 -0.84 -5.97 -19.17
C ILE A 116 -2.26 -5.97 -19.68
N LEU A 117 -2.58 -6.97 -20.51
CA LEU A 117 -3.91 -7.15 -21.06
C LEU A 117 -4.73 -8.04 -20.13
N ASP A 118 -6.04 -7.89 -20.16
CA ASP A 118 -6.98 -8.77 -19.48
C ASP A 118 -6.88 -10.22 -19.97
N PRO A 119 -7.21 -11.20 -19.13
CA PRO A 119 -7.27 -12.60 -19.56
C PRO A 119 -8.38 -12.81 -20.59
N LYS A 120 -8.06 -13.46 -21.71
CA LYS A 120 -8.98 -13.64 -22.86
C LYS A 120 -10.20 -14.50 -22.55
N ASP A 121 -10.08 -15.41 -21.56
CA ASP A 121 -11.07 -16.44 -21.32
C ASP A 121 -12.15 -16.01 -20.30
N ILE A 122 -12.04 -14.81 -19.73
CA ILE A 122 -12.97 -14.28 -18.72
C ILE A 122 -13.33 -12.83 -19.03
N LYS A 123 -14.55 -12.45 -18.70
CA LYS A 123 -14.96 -11.05 -18.69
C LYS A 123 -14.60 -10.44 -17.37
N THR A 124 -13.58 -9.59 -17.34
CA THR A 124 -13.07 -8.97 -16.13
C THR A 124 -13.83 -7.70 -15.74
N GLY A 125 -14.27 -6.91 -16.72
CA GLY A 125 -14.67 -5.54 -16.48
C GLY A 125 -13.49 -4.66 -16.09
N MET A 126 -13.73 -3.56 -15.41
CA MET A 126 -12.71 -2.61 -14.99
C MET A 126 -11.76 -3.20 -13.95
N VAL A 127 -10.51 -2.74 -13.99
CA VAL A 127 -9.55 -2.99 -12.91
C VAL A 127 -9.93 -2.11 -11.71
N MET A 128 -10.15 -2.72 -10.57
CA MET A 128 -10.64 -2.06 -9.35
C MET A 128 -9.60 -1.97 -8.24
N ALA A 129 -8.63 -2.89 -8.23
CA ALA A 129 -7.53 -2.92 -7.27
C ALA A 129 -6.28 -3.49 -7.92
N ILE A 130 -5.10 -2.93 -7.60
CA ILE A 130 -3.80 -3.36 -8.14
C ILE A 130 -2.82 -3.54 -6.98
N GLY A 131 -1.97 -4.57 -7.09
CA GLY A 131 -0.80 -4.77 -6.26
C GLY A 131 0.42 -5.13 -7.10
N LEU A 132 1.59 -4.69 -6.67
CA LEU A 132 2.88 -5.02 -7.28
C LEU A 132 3.76 -5.74 -6.25
N HIS A 133 4.45 -6.78 -6.69
CA HIS A 133 5.27 -7.58 -5.81
C HIS A 133 6.39 -8.31 -6.57
N TYR A 134 7.57 -8.42 -5.97
CA TYR A 134 8.67 -9.26 -6.42
C TYR A 134 8.82 -10.46 -5.46
N PRO A 135 8.37 -11.67 -5.82
CA PRO A 135 8.44 -12.82 -4.93
C PRO A 135 9.88 -13.29 -4.67
N ASP A 136 10.77 -13.14 -5.65
CA ASP A 136 12.13 -13.68 -5.67
C ASP A 136 13.17 -12.65 -6.14
N ASN A 137 12.89 -11.36 -6.02
CA ASN A 137 13.70 -10.22 -6.49
C ASN A 137 14.00 -10.19 -7.99
N ASN A 138 13.57 -11.18 -8.77
CA ASN A 138 13.88 -11.27 -10.20
C ASN A 138 12.70 -10.99 -11.11
N ARG A 139 11.48 -11.30 -10.66
CA ARG A 139 10.31 -11.31 -11.51
C ARG A 139 9.14 -10.56 -10.89
N LEU A 140 8.72 -9.51 -11.57
CA LEU A 140 7.57 -8.73 -11.11
C LEU A 140 6.28 -9.55 -11.26
N HIS A 141 5.51 -9.64 -10.20
CA HIS A 141 4.13 -10.07 -10.21
C HIS A 141 3.20 -8.86 -10.08
N VAL A 142 2.13 -8.88 -10.86
CA VAL A 142 1.06 -7.88 -10.81
C VAL A 142 -0.21 -8.58 -10.38
N ILE A 143 -0.78 -8.12 -9.28
CA ILE A 143 -2.03 -8.65 -8.75
C ILE A 143 -3.14 -7.67 -9.15
N ALA A 144 -4.22 -8.18 -9.72
CA ALA A 144 -5.36 -7.38 -10.14
C ALA A 144 -6.65 -7.92 -9.55
N GLY A 145 -7.46 -7.04 -8.99
CA GLY A 145 -8.85 -7.27 -8.61
C GLY A 145 -9.78 -6.55 -9.59
N TYR A 146 -10.82 -7.23 -10.02
CA TYR A 146 -11.69 -6.78 -11.09
C TYR A 146 -13.13 -6.50 -10.65
N GLU A 147 -13.84 -5.71 -11.47
CA GLU A 147 -15.26 -5.41 -11.30
C GLU A 147 -16.13 -6.68 -11.25
N SER A 148 -15.78 -7.67 -12.03
CA SER A 148 -16.49 -8.96 -12.08
C SER A 148 -16.29 -9.88 -10.87
N GLY A 149 -15.46 -9.46 -9.88
CA GLY A 149 -15.13 -10.25 -8.70
C GLY A 149 -13.97 -11.24 -8.90
N TYR A 150 -13.35 -11.26 -10.07
CA TYR A 150 -12.14 -12.02 -10.30
C TYR A 150 -10.93 -11.36 -9.68
N VAL A 151 -9.98 -12.21 -9.24
CA VAL A 151 -8.65 -11.83 -8.81
C VAL A 151 -7.64 -12.61 -9.66
N CYS A 152 -6.64 -11.91 -10.21
CA CYS A 152 -5.62 -12.50 -11.07
C CYS A 152 -4.22 -12.12 -10.59
N ILE A 153 -3.24 -13.02 -10.80
CA ILE A 153 -1.82 -12.70 -10.74
C ILE A 153 -1.24 -12.84 -12.13
N PHE A 154 -0.55 -11.80 -12.57
CA PHE A 154 0.18 -11.80 -13.83
C PHE A 154 1.68 -11.82 -13.57
N ALA A 155 2.40 -12.54 -14.41
CA ALA A 155 3.84 -12.53 -14.44
C ALA A 155 4.35 -12.47 -15.89
N GLU A 156 5.53 -11.90 -16.08
CA GLU A 156 6.19 -11.89 -17.36
C GLU A 156 6.60 -13.31 -17.75
N SER A 157 6.31 -13.73 -18.98
CA SER A 157 6.69 -15.04 -19.48
C SER A 157 8.20 -15.17 -19.59
N THR A 158 8.73 -16.33 -19.23
CA THR A 158 10.15 -16.66 -19.41
C THR A 158 10.54 -16.92 -20.87
N THR A 159 9.57 -16.97 -21.77
CA THR A 159 9.81 -17.15 -23.21
C THR A 159 10.33 -15.87 -23.86
N ALA A 160 11.02 -16.00 -25.00
CA ALA A 160 11.63 -14.87 -25.73
C ALA A 160 10.65 -13.73 -26.11
N THR A 161 9.36 -13.96 -26.03
CA THR A 161 8.34 -12.96 -26.38
C THR A 161 7.99 -11.97 -25.27
N LYS A 162 8.54 -12.13 -24.06
CA LYS A 162 8.27 -11.23 -22.89
C LYS A 162 6.79 -10.85 -22.72
N LYS A 163 5.89 -11.79 -22.95
CA LYS A 163 4.45 -11.56 -22.81
C LYS A 163 4.00 -11.78 -21.39
N TRP A 164 3.15 -10.90 -20.90
CA TRP A 164 2.48 -11.07 -19.61
C TRP A 164 1.43 -12.17 -19.70
N GLN A 165 1.39 -13.02 -18.72
CA GLN A 165 0.43 -14.13 -18.62
C GLN A 165 -0.21 -14.16 -17.25
N ALA A 166 -1.51 -14.47 -17.22
CA ALA A 166 -2.19 -14.78 -15.97
C ALA A 166 -1.72 -16.15 -15.47
N ILE A 167 -0.94 -16.17 -14.39
CA ILE A 167 -0.47 -17.39 -13.73
C ILE A 167 -1.44 -17.90 -12.68
N TYR A 168 -2.35 -17.03 -12.23
CA TYR A 168 -3.43 -17.34 -11.30
C TYR A 168 -4.68 -16.56 -11.70
N THR A 169 -5.83 -17.22 -11.61
CA THR A 169 -7.15 -16.61 -11.83
C THR A 169 -8.17 -17.31 -10.96
N HIS A 170 -8.87 -16.54 -10.13
CA HIS A 170 -9.90 -17.10 -9.26
C HIS A 170 -11.06 -16.11 -9.07
N LYS A 171 -12.30 -16.60 -9.14
CA LYS A 171 -13.50 -15.82 -8.86
C LYS A 171 -13.85 -15.91 -7.38
N SER A 172 -13.23 -15.07 -6.57
CA SER A 172 -13.40 -15.09 -5.11
C SER A 172 -14.58 -14.28 -4.63
N HIS A 173 -15.04 -13.33 -5.44
CA HIS A 173 -16.07 -12.37 -5.08
C HIS A 173 -17.25 -12.42 -6.05
N THR A 174 -18.43 -12.02 -5.56
CA THR A 174 -19.66 -11.91 -6.35
C THR A 174 -19.95 -10.47 -6.80
N GLN A 175 -19.21 -9.52 -6.23
CA GLN A 175 -19.27 -8.08 -6.48
C GLN A 175 -17.87 -7.55 -6.79
N PRO A 176 -17.72 -6.27 -7.24
CA PRO A 176 -16.43 -5.69 -7.52
C PRO A 176 -15.43 -5.80 -6.36
N VAL A 177 -14.19 -6.18 -6.70
CA VAL A 177 -13.06 -6.18 -5.76
C VAL A 177 -12.69 -4.73 -5.46
N LEU A 178 -12.77 -4.31 -4.20
CA LEU A 178 -12.53 -2.91 -3.83
C LEU A 178 -11.10 -2.63 -3.37
N SER A 179 -10.46 -3.62 -2.78
CA SER A 179 -9.10 -3.46 -2.28
C SER A 179 -8.38 -4.80 -2.21
N LEU A 180 -7.07 -4.72 -2.32
CA LEU A 180 -6.16 -5.83 -2.05
C LEU A 180 -4.89 -5.31 -1.39
N ASP A 181 -4.25 -6.17 -0.60
CA ASP A 181 -2.94 -5.88 -0.02
C ASP A 181 -2.13 -7.16 0.18
N VAL A 182 -0.80 -7.01 0.17
CA VAL A 182 0.17 -8.11 0.12
C VAL A 182 0.88 -8.25 1.45
N SER A 183 0.91 -9.47 1.98
CA SER A 183 1.74 -9.84 3.12
C SER A 183 2.97 -10.61 2.63
N LEU A 184 4.08 -9.90 2.47
CA LEU A 184 5.34 -10.48 1.97
C LEU A 184 5.87 -11.58 2.89
N SER A 185 5.86 -11.32 4.21
CA SER A 185 6.35 -12.25 5.24
C SER A 185 5.55 -13.56 5.30
N ALA A 186 4.28 -13.54 4.88
CA ALA A 186 3.40 -14.69 4.98
C ALA A 186 3.13 -15.38 3.63
N ASN A 187 3.70 -14.90 2.53
CA ASN A 187 3.46 -15.39 1.16
C ASN A 187 1.95 -15.42 0.77
N TYR A 188 1.18 -14.43 1.24
CA TYR A 188 -0.24 -14.29 0.93
C TYR A 188 -0.58 -12.88 0.49
N PHE A 189 -1.66 -12.75 -0.25
CA PHE A 189 -2.36 -11.48 -0.37
C PHE A 189 -3.83 -11.64 -0.01
N TYR A 190 -4.46 -10.54 0.34
CA TYR A 190 -5.84 -10.51 0.76
C TYR A 190 -6.63 -9.61 -0.18
N SER A 191 -7.90 -9.96 -0.41
CA SER A 191 -8.83 -9.14 -1.18
C SER A 191 -10.12 -8.90 -0.43
N SER A 192 -10.69 -7.73 -0.63
CA SER A 192 -12.00 -7.31 -0.13
C SER A 192 -12.85 -6.76 -1.26
N SER A 193 -14.15 -6.76 -1.07
CA SER A 193 -15.12 -6.47 -2.13
C SER A 193 -16.31 -5.67 -1.63
N ALA A 194 -17.17 -5.26 -2.57
CA ALA A 194 -18.49 -4.72 -2.27
C ALA A 194 -19.46 -5.79 -1.71
N ASP A 195 -19.14 -7.08 -1.83
CA ASP A 195 -19.83 -8.14 -1.12
C ASP A 195 -19.38 -8.29 0.35
N ASP A 196 -19.83 -9.35 1.02
CA ASP A 196 -19.49 -9.65 2.42
C ASP A 196 -18.28 -10.60 2.55
N ILE A 197 -17.49 -10.78 1.48
CA ILE A 197 -16.40 -11.75 1.41
C ILE A 197 -15.07 -11.09 1.64
N LEU A 198 -14.22 -11.73 2.45
CA LEU A 198 -12.77 -11.53 2.49
C LEU A 198 -12.09 -12.81 2.00
N ALA A 199 -11.12 -12.67 1.11
CA ALA A 199 -10.39 -13.82 0.59
C ALA A 199 -8.89 -13.66 0.81
N ARG A 200 -8.21 -14.79 1.12
CA ARG A 200 -6.76 -14.90 1.25
C ARG A 200 -6.24 -15.86 0.19
N HIS A 201 -5.29 -15.41 -0.59
CA HIS A 201 -4.69 -16.10 -1.72
C HIS A 201 -3.20 -16.32 -1.51
N LEU A 202 -2.62 -17.37 -2.10
CA LEU A 202 -1.18 -17.55 -2.18
C LEU A 202 -0.56 -16.60 -3.20
N LEU A 203 0.57 -15.99 -2.85
CA LEU A 203 1.37 -15.17 -3.78
C LEU A 203 2.12 -16.01 -4.81
N THR A 204 2.59 -17.19 -4.40
CA THR A 204 3.11 -18.22 -5.29
C THR A 204 1.97 -19.17 -5.64
N PRO A 205 1.38 -19.07 -6.82
CA PRO A 205 0.20 -19.86 -7.15
C PRO A 205 0.49 -21.36 -7.13
N ASP A 206 -0.21 -22.05 -6.26
CA ASP A 206 -0.32 -23.50 -6.30
C ASP A 206 -1.77 -23.84 -6.69
N ARG A 207 -1.95 -24.47 -7.84
CA ARG A 207 -3.28 -24.82 -8.37
C ARG A 207 -4.02 -25.85 -7.50
N THR A 208 -3.32 -26.48 -6.56
CA THR A 208 -3.91 -27.46 -5.63
C THR A 208 -4.47 -26.81 -4.39
N VAL A 209 -4.13 -25.52 -4.14
CA VAL A 209 -4.53 -24.79 -2.93
C VAL A 209 -5.60 -23.76 -3.27
N GLU A 210 -6.82 -24.03 -2.82
CA GLU A 210 -7.92 -23.07 -2.94
C GLU A 210 -7.73 -21.88 -2.00
N PRO A 211 -8.15 -20.65 -2.41
CA PRO A 211 -8.12 -19.49 -1.55
C PRO A 211 -9.01 -19.68 -0.33
N LYS A 212 -8.54 -19.19 0.81
CA LYS A 212 -9.37 -19.20 2.02
C LYS A 212 -10.36 -18.03 1.97
N VAL A 213 -11.64 -18.35 1.97
CA VAL A 213 -12.73 -17.40 1.90
C VAL A 213 -13.49 -17.35 3.22
N VAL A 214 -13.78 -16.13 3.70
CA VAL A 214 -14.56 -15.89 4.91
C VAL A 214 -15.68 -14.90 4.62
N ARG A 215 -16.91 -15.22 5.02
CA ARG A 215 -18.06 -14.32 4.98
C ARG A 215 -18.13 -13.52 6.27
N THR A 216 -18.04 -12.20 6.15
CA THR A 216 -18.02 -11.29 7.30
C THR A 216 -19.42 -10.87 7.75
N LYS A 217 -20.44 -11.10 6.93
CA LYS A 217 -21.80 -10.57 7.06
C LYS A 217 -21.90 -9.04 6.92
N HIS A 218 -20.83 -8.39 6.51
CA HIS A 218 -20.72 -6.94 6.35
C HIS A 218 -20.22 -6.63 4.95
N ALA A 219 -21.12 -6.22 4.07
CA ALA A 219 -20.82 -5.84 2.70
C ALA A 219 -20.08 -4.49 2.63
N GLY A 220 -19.35 -4.25 1.53
CA GLY A 220 -18.70 -2.98 1.26
C GLY A 220 -17.44 -2.75 2.08
N GLN A 221 -16.51 -3.69 2.09
CA GLN A 221 -15.18 -3.52 2.67
C GLN A 221 -14.30 -2.74 1.68
N GLN A 222 -14.32 -1.39 1.78
CA GLN A 222 -13.76 -0.46 0.79
C GLN A 222 -12.24 -0.47 0.73
N SER A 223 -11.58 -0.63 1.86
CA SER A 223 -10.13 -0.62 1.96
C SER A 223 -9.66 -1.76 2.84
N LEU A 224 -8.55 -2.38 2.46
CA LEU A 224 -7.90 -3.43 3.21
C LEU A 224 -6.41 -3.11 3.30
N THR A 225 -5.80 -3.34 4.45
CA THR A 225 -4.35 -3.23 4.65
C THR A 225 -3.85 -4.30 5.60
N VAL A 226 -2.70 -4.86 5.30
CA VAL A 226 -2.00 -5.84 6.14
C VAL A 226 -0.94 -5.12 6.97
N ARG A 227 -0.84 -5.44 8.26
CA ARG A 227 0.23 -4.90 9.10
C ARG A 227 1.58 -5.44 8.61
N PRO A 228 2.66 -4.64 8.64
CA PRO A 228 3.97 -5.06 8.10
C PRO A 228 4.50 -6.38 8.66
N ASP A 229 4.18 -6.73 9.91
CA ASP A 229 4.55 -8.02 10.52
C ASP A 229 3.75 -9.23 10.00
N GLY A 230 2.74 -9.01 9.17
CA GLY A 230 1.90 -10.06 8.59
C GLY A 230 0.97 -10.80 9.57
N ARG A 231 0.84 -10.34 10.83
CA ARG A 231 0.05 -11.04 11.86
C ARG A 231 -1.44 -10.70 11.82
N ILE A 232 -1.75 -9.46 11.47
CA ILE A 232 -3.13 -8.95 11.38
C ILE A 232 -3.33 -8.14 10.11
N PHE A 233 -4.56 -7.99 9.70
CA PHE A 233 -4.97 -7.04 8.68
C PHE A 233 -6.24 -6.30 9.12
N ALA A 234 -6.47 -5.13 8.55
CA ALA A 234 -7.62 -4.31 8.84
C ALA A 234 -8.43 -4.02 7.58
N THR A 235 -9.74 -3.84 7.75
CA THR A 235 -10.64 -3.40 6.69
C THR A 235 -11.43 -2.16 7.11
N ALA A 236 -11.73 -1.30 6.15
CA ALA A 236 -12.62 -0.15 6.30
C ALA A 236 -13.94 -0.42 5.60
N GLY A 237 -15.05 -0.33 6.32
CA GLY A 237 -16.38 -0.66 5.83
C GLY A 237 -17.28 0.55 5.58
N TRP A 238 -18.20 0.42 4.64
CA TRP A 238 -19.26 1.41 4.38
C TRP A 238 -20.20 1.61 5.56
N ASP A 239 -20.21 0.64 6.49
CA ASP A 239 -20.99 0.67 7.73
C ASP A 239 -20.36 1.50 8.85
N ALA A 240 -19.40 2.38 8.52
CA ALA A 240 -18.69 3.25 9.46
C ALA A 240 -17.83 2.48 10.48
N ARG A 241 -17.38 1.27 10.16
CA ARG A 241 -16.57 0.44 11.06
C ARG A 241 -15.21 0.15 10.43
N VAL A 242 -14.20 0.09 11.29
CA VAL A 242 -12.92 -0.53 10.96
C VAL A 242 -12.85 -1.84 11.71
N ARG A 243 -12.50 -2.93 11.00
CA ARG A 243 -12.39 -4.26 11.57
C ARG A 243 -10.98 -4.76 11.46
N VAL A 244 -10.50 -5.36 12.54
CA VAL A 244 -9.18 -5.98 12.60
C VAL A 244 -9.35 -7.49 12.63
N TYR A 245 -8.58 -8.18 11.80
CA TYR A 245 -8.63 -9.62 11.64
C TYR A 245 -7.26 -10.26 11.88
N SER A 246 -7.27 -11.49 12.39
CA SER A 246 -6.07 -12.33 12.40
C SER A 246 -5.69 -12.75 10.98
N ALA A 247 -4.50 -12.47 10.52
CA ALA A 247 -4.01 -12.89 9.20
C ALA A 247 -3.97 -14.42 9.05
N LYS A 248 -3.59 -15.13 10.13
CA LYS A 248 -3.53 -16.60 10.14
C LYS A 248 -4.90 -17.26 10.05
N THR A 249 -5.85 -16.81 10.84
CA THR A 249 -7.16 -17.47 10.97
C THR A 249 -8.27 -16.80 10.18
N MET A 250 -8.10 -15.53 9.80
CA MET A 250 -9.11 -14.62 9.23
C MET A 250 -10.33 -14.41 10.15
N LYS A 251 -10.17 -14.69 11.46
CA LYS A 251 -11.18 -14.36 12.46
C LYS A 251 -11.11 -12.89 12.82
N GLU A 252 -12.27 -12.25 12.99
CA GLU A 252 -12.39 -10.90 13.51
C GLU A 252 -11.87 -10.86 14.95
N LEU A 253 -10.97 -9.92 15.22
CA LEU A 253 -10.35 -9.69 16.53
C LEU A 253 -10.95 -8.47 17.22
N ALA A 254 -11.22 -7.40 16.45
CA ALA A 254 -11.75 -6.15 16.98
C ALA A 254 -12.61 -5.41 15.97
N VAL A 255 -13.57 -4.63 16.47
CA VAL A 255 -14.38 -3.69 15.70
C VAL A 255 -14.22 -2.30 16.31
N LEU A 256 -13.62 -1.39 15.56
CA LEU A 256 -13.35 -0.02 15.97
C LEU A 256 -14.53 0.86 15.52
N LYS A 257 -15.18 1.50 16.50
CA LYS A 257 -16.44 2.23 16.33
C LYS A 257 -16.22 3.68 16.76
N TRP A 258 -16.04 4.55 15.80
CA TRP A 258 -15.90 5.99 16.08
C TRP A 258 -16.53 6.85 14.99
N HIS A 259 -16.34 6.48 13.73
CA HIS A 259 -16.87 7.21 12.58
C HIS A 259 -18.39 7.09 12.49
N LYS A 260 -19.02 8.13 11.93
CA LYS A 260 -20.47 8.21 11.74
C LYS A 260 -20.90 7.84 10.33
N GLU A 261 -19.97 7.96 9.37
CA GLU A 261 -20.16 7.62 7.95
C GLU A 261 -19.14 6.57 7.51
N GLY A 262 -19.33 6.04 6.29
CA GLY A 262 -18.47 5.01 5.73
C GLY A 262 -16.98 5.35 5.81
N VAL A 263 -16.18 4.37 6.21
CA VAL A 263 -14.73 4.48 6.25
C VAL A 263 -14.18 3.98 4.91
N TYR A 264 -13.35 4.80 4.27
CA TYR A 264 -12.91 4.55 2.89
C TYR A 264 -11.42 4.26 2.76
N ALA A 265 -10.64 4.51 3.79
CA ALA A 265 -9.21 4.25 3.80
C ALA A 265 -8.75 3.75 5.16
N VAL A 266 -7.85 2.77 5.17
CA VAL A 266 -7.09 2.33 6.34
C VAL A 266 -5.62 2.16 5.96
N ALA A 267 -4.73 2.44 6.90
CA ALA A 267 -3.30 2.24 6.75
C ALA A 267 -2.66 1.93 8.11
N PHE A 268 -1.78 0.93 8.15
CA PHE A 268 -0.89 0.73 9.29
C PHE A 268 0.34 1.61 9.14
N ALA A 269 0.86 2.10 10.27
CA ALA A 269 2.19 2.68 10.31
C ALA A 269 3.23 1.59 10.02
N THR A 270 4.22 1.91 9.20
CA THR A 270 5.44 1.12 9.10
C THR A 270 6.31 1.48 10.29
N GLY A 271 6.43 0.56 11.28
CA GLY A 271 7.36 0.74 12.39
C GLY A 271 8.80 0.85 11.84
N GLN A 272 9.62 1.71 12.43
CA GLN A 272 11.05 1.56 12.29
C GLN A 272 11.45 0.35 13.15
N ASP A 273 11.91 -0.71 12.50
CA ASP A 273 12.52 -1.84 13.19
C ASP A 273 13.73 -1.34 13.99
N ASP A 274 13.95 -1.97 15.15
CA ASP A 274 14.90 -1.55 16.21
C ASP A 274 16.41 -1.67 15.79
N ASP A 275 16.77 -1.43 14.52
CA ASP A 275 18.16 -1.43 14.07
C ASP A 275 19.03 -0.34 14.74
N ASP A 276 18.41 0.69 15.32
CA ASP A 276 19.13 1.73 16.07
C ASP A 276 19.57 1.30 17.48
N ASP A 277 18.97 0.24 18.07
CA ASP A 277 19.39 -0.25 19.40
C ASP A 277 20.57 -1.24 19.31
N ALA A 278 20.86 -1.84 18.14
CA ALA A 278 21.96 -2.76 17.94
C ALA A 278 23.32 -2.05 17.73
N ALA A 279 23.31 -0.81 17.28
CA ALA A 279 24.53 -0.03 17.08
C ALA A 279 25.08 0.58 18.37
N ALA A 280 24.32 0.58 19.46
CA ALA A 280 24.74 1.16 20.74
C ALA A 280 25.46 0.15 21.67
N ASP A 281 25.46 -1.15 21.34
CA ASP A 281 26.04 -2.22 22.21
C ASP A 281 27.34 -2.85 21.68
N SER A 282 27.87 -2.38 20.53
CA SER A 282 29.14 -2.90 19.97
C SER A 282 30.32 -1.94 20.08
N GLY A 283 30.37 -1.11 21.11
CA GLY A 283 31.49 -0.21 21.44
C GLY A 283 32.19 -0.62 22.72
N ASP A 284 33.39 -1.14 22.57
CA ASP A 284 34.38 -1.50 23.60
C ASP A 284 34.45 -0.49 24.75
N GLY A 285 34.34 -1.01 25.96
CA GLY A 285 34.79 -0.58 27.27
C GLY A 285 35.16 0.87 27.54
N MET A 286 34.18 1.71 27.84
CA MET A 286 34.29 2.75 28.90
C MET A 286 32.86 3.14 29.33
N ALA A 287 32.60 2.99 30.65
CA ALA A 287 31.31 3.30 31.25
C ALA A 287 31.00 4.81 31.13
N VAL A 288 30.44 5.20 29.99
CA VAL A 288 29.75 6.50 29.86
C VAL A 288 28.37 6.29 30.44
N GLY A 289 28.07 7.00 31.51
CA GLY A 289 26.80 6.92 32.23
C GLY A 289 25.62 6.97 31.26
N LYS A 290 24.71 6.02 31.37
CA LYS A 290 23.46 5.98 30.59
C LYS A 290 22.73 7.31 30.82
N ARG A 291 22.75 8.18 29.83
CA ARG A 291 21.98 9.43 29.85
C ARG A 291 20.51 9.05 29.99
N GLU A 292 19.89 9.44 31.08
CA GLU A 292 18.45 9.28 31.26
C GLU A 292 17.72 10.06 30.16
N MET A 293 16.89 9.35 29.41
CA MET A 293 16.08 9.96 28.36
C MET A 293 15.07 10.93 28.97
N THR A 294 14.93 12.10 28.40
CA THR A 294 13.90 13.06 28.78
C THR A 294 12.50 12.48 28.57
N ILE A 295 11.50 13.00 29.28
CA ILE A 295 10.09 12.60 29.10
C ILE A 295 9.63 12.79 27.64
N SER A 296 10.11 13.82 26.97
CA SER A 296 9.82 14.07 25.55
C SER A 296 10.41 12.99 24.64
N GLU A 297 11.67 12.61 24.84
CA GLU A 297 12.34 11.54 24.10
C GLU A 297 11.65 10.19 24.32
N GLN A 298 11.24 9.89 25.56
CA GLN A 298 10.48 8.68 25.89
C GLN A 298 9.13 8.63 25.17
N LYS A 299 8.40 9.76 25.12
CA LYS A 299 7.13 9.87 24.40
C LYS A 299 7.33 9.65 22.89
N VAL A 300 8.32 10.28 22.29
CA VAL A 300 8.65 10.11 20.86
C VAL A 300 9.01 8.66 20.57
N ARG A 301 9.86 8.03 21.41
CA ARG A 301 10.22 6.62 21.26
C ARG A 301 9.00 5.70 21.38
N LYS A 302 8.13 5.94 22.35
CA LYS A 302 6.88 5.19 22.51
C LYS A 302 6.00 5.33 21.27
N THR A 303 5.81 6.55 20.77
CA THR A 303 4.99 6.80 19.56
C THR A 303 5.55 6.10 18.33
N LYS A 304 6.88 6.08 18.14
CA LYS A 304 7.54 5.38 17.04
C LYS A 304 7.38 3.85 17.10
N LYS A 305 7.34 3.28 18.33
CA LYS A 305 7.18 1.84 18.56
C LYS A 305 5.71 1.38 18.55
N THR A 306 4.77 2.30 18.58
CA THR A 306 3.33 1.99 18.60
C THR A 306 2.86 1.56 17.21
N HIS A 307 2.13 0.47 17.16
CA HIS A 307 1.50 -0.02 15.94
C HIS A 307 0.23 0.77 15.60
N TRP A 308 0.41 1.96 15.04
CA TRP A 308 -0.71 2.81 14.67
C TRP A 308 -1.50 2.26 13.47
N LEU A 309 -2.82 2.30 13.59
CA LEU A 309 -3.77 2.13 12.51
C LEU A 309 -4.50 3.43 12.29
N ALA A 310 -4.34 4.03 11.12
CA ALA A 310 -5.08 5.21 10.69
C ALA A 310 -6.31 4.80 9.89
N ALA A 311 -7.43 5.51 10.08
CA ALA A 311 -8.63 5.32 9.29
C ALA A 311 -9.24 6.64 8.87
N GLY A 312 -9.54 6.80 7.57
CA GLY A 312 -10.16 7.98 6.98
C GLY A 312 -11.59 7.71 6.54
N SER A 313 -12.52 8.58 6.91
CA SER A 313 -13.95 8.43 6.67
C SER A 313 -14.52 9.55 5.81
N LYS A 314 -15.69 9.28 5.24
CA LYS A 314 -16.50 10.27 4.49
C LYS A 314 -17.00 11.41 5.39
N ASP A 315 -17.01 11.23 6.72
CA ASP A 315 -17.33 12.30 7.68
C ASP A 315 -16.23 13.38 7.77
N GLY A 316 -15.20 13.32 6.91
CA GLY A 316 -14.10 14.28 6.83
C GLY A 316 -13.07 14.14 7.95
N LYS A 317 -13.12 13.06 8.70
CA LYS A 317 -12.26 12.83 9.86
C LYS A 317 -11.30 11.67 9.65
N VAL A 318 -10.17 11.75 10.35
CA VAL A 318 -9.19 10.67 10.47
C VAL A 318 -9.12 10.25 11.94
N SER A 319 -9.18 8.95 12.19
CA SER A 319 -8.95 8.36 13.51
C SER A 319 -7.64 7.61 13.54
N LEU A 320 -6.97 7.62 14.69
CA LEU A 320 -5.74 6.85 14.96
C LEU A 320 -6.01 5.89 16.12
N TRP A 321 -5.56 4.65 15.94
CA TRP A 321 -5.76 3.56 16.87
C TRP A 321 -4.44 2.87 17.18
N ASP A 322 -4.16 2.67 18.45
CA ASP A 322 -3.07 1.81 18.91
C ASP A 322 -3.57 0.35 18.85
N VAL A 323 -2.94 -0.47 18.02
CA VAL A 323 -3.38 -1.86 17.77
C VAL A 323 -2.23 -2.80 18.09
N TYR A 324 -2.41 -3.63 19.09
CA TYR A 324 -1.42 -4.59 19.60
C TYR A 324 -1.07 -5.72 18.64
#